data_d13b6b1412c3366bbe2236db2859ed27
#
_entry.id   d13b6b1412c3366bbe2236db2859ed27
#
_cell.length_a   1.000
_cell.length_b   1.000
_cell.length_c   1.000
_cell.angle_alpha   90.00
_cell.angle_beta   90.00
_cell.angle_gamma   90.00
#
_symmetry.space_group_name_H-M   'P 1'
#
loop_
_entity.id
_entity.type
_entity.pdbx_description
1 polymer ?
#
loop_
_entity_poly.entity_id
_entity_poly.type
_entity_poly.pdbx_seq_one_letter_code
_entity_poly.pdbx_strand_id
1 'polypeptide(L)'
;MSEAYIPTKQPQTSEEARVPSPDVDPGRAGGPEGPAPQGPGSAVRLIWRVERRELFVALRSARRGRSGPLAIAHVPGDPAEPPRVAFAVGRKLGGAAARNRVRRRLRALLRDPSVPLAPGAYLIAAAPAARKATFRELDHDLRKALARATAGRARA
;
A
#
# COMPACT_ATOMS: atom_id res chain seq x y z
N MET A 1 48.86 61.27 -9.02
CA MET A 1 47.74 61.29 -9.97
C MET A 1 47.68 59.84 -10.52
N SER A 2 46.90 59.07 -9.90
CA SER A 2 46.82 57.62 -10.22
C SER A 2 45.37 57.34 -10.68
N GLU A 3 45.24 57.12 -11.98
CA GLU A 3 43.97 56.70 -12.54
C GLU A 3 43.76 55.21 -12.23
N ALA A 4 42.71 54.96 -11.49
CA ALA A 4 42.28 53.61 -11.20
C ALA A 4 41.58 53.07 -12.44
N TYR A 5 42.22 52.16 -13.13
CA TYR A 5 41.61 51.35 -14.18
C TYR A 5 40.68 50.32 -13.54
N ILE A 6 39.38 50.51 -13.75
CA ILE A 6 38.38 49.53 -13.39
C ILE A 6 38.12 48.63 -14.62
N PRO A 7 38.52 47.37 -14.63
CA PRO A 7 38.13 46.49 -15.71
C PRO A 7 36.62 46.20 -15.61
N THR A 8 35.91 46.70 -16.56
CA THR A 8 34.50 46.34 -16.75
C THR A 8 34.42 44.86 -17.10
N LYS A 9 34.05 44.08 -16.12
CA LYS A 9 33.77 42.68 -16.31
C LYS A 9 32.48 42.59 -17.11
N GLN A 10 32.58 42.30 -18.38
CA GLN A 10 31.44 41.96 -19.22
C GLN A 10 30.75 40.75 -18.64
N PRO A 11 29.44 40.75 -18.50
CA PRO A 11 28.72 39.54 -18.24
C PRO A 11 28.81 38.67 -19.49
N GLN A 12 29.55 37.59 -19.37
CA GLN A 12 29.44 36.53 -20.34
C GLN A 12 28.01 35.96 -20.19
N THR A 13 27.17 36.37 -21.10
CA THR A 13 25.96 35.69 -21.42
C THR A 13 26.37 34.33 -22.00
N SER A 14 26.61 33.39 -21.14
CA SER A 14 26.61 32.03 -21.52
C SER A 14 25.16 31.66 -21.80
N GLU A 15 24.75 32.06 -22.95
CA GLU A 15 23.56 31.54 -23.59
C GLU A 15 23.84 30.12 -24.01
N GLU A 16 23.75 29.28 -23.09
CA GLU A 16 23.56 27.87 -23.36
C GLU A 16 22.62 27.30 -22.33
N ALA A 17 21.49 27.91 -22.21
CA ALA A 17 20.31 27.24 -21.73
C ALA A 17 19.88 26.27 -22.85
N ARG A 18 20.65 25.24 -23.00
CA ARG A 18 20.19 24.04 -23.67
C ARG A 18 19.12 23.43 -22.78
N VAL A 19 17.92 23.89 -22.98
CA VAL A 19 16.74 23.19 -22.50
C VAL A 19 16.82 21.78 -23.11
N PRO A 20 17.06 20.72 -22.35
CA PRO A 20 16.86 19.40 -22.86
C PRO A 20 15.40 19.35 -23.24
N SER A 21 15.14 19.14 -24.49
CA SER A 21 13.80 18.80 -24.95
C SER A 21 13.28 17.71 -24.00
N PRO A 22 12.13 17.88 -23.39
CA PRO A 22 11.53 16.75 -22.72
C PRO A 22 11.30 15.74 -23.83
N ASP A 23 12.11 14.68 -23.82
CA ASP A 23 11.70 13.45 -24.42
C ASP A 23 10.42 13.07 -23.71
N VAL A 24 9.33 13.59 -24.22
CA VAL A 24 8.01 13.13 -23.89
C VAL A 24 7.97 11.72 -24.44
N ASP A 25 8.36 10.80 -23.58
CA ASP A 25 8.12 9.40 -23.79
C ASP A 25 6.60 9.23 -23.96
N PRO A 26 6.10 9.00 -25.18
CA PRO A 26 4.67 8.88 -25.43
C PRO A 26 4.06 7.64 -24.79
N GLY A 27 4.85 6.85 -24.06
CA GLY A 27 4.41 5.63 -23.39
C GLY A 27 3.96 5.81 -21.93
N ARG A 28 4.03 7.01 -21.35
CA ARG A 28 3.67 7.23 -19.93
C ARG A 28 2.38 8.01 -19.74
N ALA A 29 1.46 7.91 -20.65
CA ALA A 29 0.04 8.16 -20.39
C ALA A 29 -0.57 6.89 -19.78
N GLY A 30 0.03 6.42 -18.67
CA GLY A 30 -0.52 5.36 -17.86
C GLY A 30 -1.52 5.95 -16.91
N GLY A 31 -2.78 6.03 -17.30
CA GLY A 31 -3.87 5.94 -16.37
C GLY A 31 -3.78 4.61 -15.60
N PRO A 32 -4.57 4.39 -14.53
CA PRO A 32 -4.49 3.22 -13.65
C PRO A 32 -5.03 1.94 -14.29
N GLU A 33 -4.79 1.76 -15.56
CA GLU A 33 -5.01 0.47 -16.22
C GLU A 33 -3.77 -0.38 -16.03
N GLY A 34 -3.70 -1.00 -14.84
CA GLY A 34 -2.83 -2.14 -14.69
C GLY A 34 -3.22 -3.21 -15.71
N PRO A 35 -2.25 -3.97 -16.25
CA PRO A 35 -2.53 -4.99 -17.23
C PRO A 35 -3.60 -5.93 -16.69
N ALA A 36 -4.65 -6.14 -17.48
CA ALA A 36 -5.64 -7.15 -17.22
C ALA A 36 -4.95 -8.50 -17.01
N PRO A 37 -5.33 -9.31 -16.02
CA PRO A 37 -4.73 -10.61 -15.80
C PRO A 37 -5.01 -11.49 -17.01
N GLN A 38 -4.01 -11.72 -17.85
CA GLN A 38 -4.12 -12.61 -18.98
C GLN A 38 -3.62 -13.99 -18.55
N GLY A 39 -4.50 -14.96 -18.57
CA GLY A 39 -4.17 -16.36 -18.56
C GLY A 39 -4.83 -17.18 -17.44
N PRO A 40 -5.32 -18.39 -17.77
CA PRO A 40 -5.79 -19.37 -16.79
C PRO A 40 -4.59 -20.01 -16.10
N GLY A 41 -4.25 -19.58 -14.89
CA GLY A 41 -3.16 -20.24 -14.16
C GLY A 41 -2.61 -19.52 -12.94
N SER A 42 -2.81 -18.24 -12.81
CA SER A 42 -2.43 -17.51 -11.62
C SER A 42 -3.40 -16.36 -11.42
N ALA A 43 -4.56 -16.66 -10.86
CA ALA A 43 -5.51 -15.65 -10.45
C ALA A 43 -4.91 -14.84 -9.28
N VAL A 44 -3.99 -13.95 -9.60
CA VAL A 44 -3.49 -12.97 -8.63
C VAL A 44 -4.66 -12.06 -8.29
N ARG A 45 -5.12 -12.15 -7.05
CA ARG A 45 -6.23 -11.29 -6.60
C ARG A 45 -5.84 -9.83 -6.69
N LEU A 46 -6.64 -9.04 -7.41
CA LEU A 46 -6.50 -7.61 -7.43
C LEU A 46 -6.95 -7.02 -6.08
N ILE A 47 -6.06 -6.29 -5.45
CA ILE A 47 -6.30 -5.64 -4.16
C ILE A 47 -6.01 -4.16 -4.32
N TRP A 48 -6.99 -3.33 -4.03
CA TRP A 48 -6.85 -1.88 -4.07
C TRP A 48 -6.40 -1.31 -2.73
N ARG A 49 -5.81 -0.12 -2.80
CA ARG A 49 -5.46 0.64 -1.59
C ARG A 49 -6.69 1.38 -1.10
N VAL A 50 -6.82 1.49 0.23
CA VAL A 50 -7.82 2.39 0.84
C VAL A 50 -7.32 3.82 0.70
N GLU A 51 -8.04 4.65 -0.03
CA GLU A 51 -7.70 6.06 -0.27
C GLU A 51 -8.71 7.03 0.36
N ARG A 52 -9.98 6.60 0.50
CA ARG A 52 -11.05 7.43 1.03
C ARG A 52 -10.94 7.56 2.55
N ARG A 53 -10.92 8.80 3.03
CA ARG A 53 -10.85 9.12 4.46
C ARG A 53 -12.02 8.52 5.25
N GLU A 54 -13.21 8.52 4.67
CA GLU A 54 -14.44 7.98 5.26
C GLU A 54 -14.31 6.49 5.57
N LEU A 55 -13.70 5.72 4.66
CA LEU A 55 -13.41 4.30 4.87
C LEU A 55 -12.45 4.07 6.03
N PHE A 56 -11.47 4.95 6.23
CA PHE A 56 -10.57 4.86 7.38
C PHE A 56 -11.29 5.11 8.69
N VAL A 57 -12.21 6.07 8.73
CA VAL A 57 -13.04 6.36 9.91
C VAL A 57 -13.91 5.14 10.22
N ALA A 58 -14.60 4.61 9.22
CA ALA A 58 -15.43 3.41 9.39
C ALA A 58 -14.61 2.18 9.84
N LEU A 59 -13.41 1.97 9.28
CA LEU A 59 -12.52 0.88 9.67
C LEU A 59 -11.96 1.02 11.09
N ARG A 60 -11.82 2.25 11.59
CA ARG A 60 -11.35 2.49 12.98
C ARG A 60 -12.40 2.11 14.02
N SER A 61 -13.67 2.32 13.72
CA SER A 61 -14.81 1.98 14.57
C SER A 61 -15.31 0.55 14.35
N ALA A 62 -14.95 -0.10 13.24
CA ALA A 62 -15.37 -1.45 12.94
C ALA A 62 -14.83 -2.48 13.93
N ARG A 63 -15.63 -3.54 14.14
CA ARG A 63 -15.21 -4.68 14.97
C ARG A 63 -13.94 -5.30 14.41
N ARG A 64 -13.03 -5.69 15.29
CA ARG A 64 -11.76 -6.29 14.92
C ARG A 64 -11.72 -7.77 15.21
N GLY A 65 -11.42 -8.57 14.19
CA GLY A 65 -10.97 -9.94 14.35
C GLY A 65 -9.50 -9.96 14.72
N ARG A 66 -9.13 -10.70 15.77
CA ARG A 66 -7.73 -10.81 16.23
C ARG A 66 -7.28 -12.26 16.20
N SER A 67 -6.04 -12.49 15.75
CA SER A 67 -5.32 -13.75 15.87
C SER A 67 -3.84 -13.49 15.92
N GLY A 68 -3.15 -14.07 16.89
CA GLY A 68 -1.72 -13.82 17.10
C GLY A 68 -1.36 -12.34 17.09
N PRO A 69 -0.35 -11.94 16.32
CA PRO A 69 0.06 -10.54 16.23
C PRO A 69 -0.80 -9.69 15.28
N LEU A 70 -1.86 -10.23 14.68
CA LEU A 70 -2.68 -9.54 13.70
C LEU A 70 -4.04 -9.13 14.28
N ALA A 71 -4.48 -7.93 13.91
CA ALA A 71 -5.83 -7.45 14.16
C ALA A 71 -6.39 -6.86 12.86
N ILE A 72 -7.56 -7.33 12.44
CA ILE A 72 -8.17 -6.96 11.16
C ILE A 72 -9.55 -6.37 11.43
N ALA A 73 -9.78 -5.17 10.92
CA ALA A 73 -11.11 -4.58 10.83
C ALA A 73 -11.63 -4.75 9.40
N HIS A 74 -12.92 -4.99 9.25
CA HIS A 74 -13.58 -5.15 7.97
C HIS A 74 -14.84 -4.27 7.91
N VAL A 75 -14.95 -3.53 6.83
CA VAL A 75 -16.16 -2.80 6.44
C VAL A 75 -16.60 -3.37 5.10
N PRO A 76 -17.84 -3.88 5.02
CA PRO A 76 -18.34 -4.43 3.76
C PRO A 76 -18.47 -3.37 2.68
N GLY A 77 -18.30 -3.78 1.45
CA GLY A 77 -18.40 -2.94 0.27
C GLY A 77 -19.14 -3.64 -0.87
N ASP A 78 -19.10 -3.02 -2.01
CA ASP A 78 -19.72 -3.53 -3.23
C ASP A 78 -19.03 -4.83 -3.67
N PRO A 79 -19.78 -5.91 -3.95
CA PRO A 79 -19.25 -7.15 -4.51
C PRO A 79 -18.58 -6.97 -5.88
N ALA A 80 -18.99 -5.96 -6.65
CA ALA A 80 -18.42 -5.66 -7.95
C ALA A 80 -17.03 -4.99 -7.86
N GLU A 81 -16.69 -4.42 -6.70
CA GLU A 81 -15.38 -3.79 -6.49
C GLU A 81 -14.37 -4.75 -5.88
N PRO A 82 -13.09 -4.68 -6.29
CA PRO A 82 -12.02 -5.40 -5.63
C PRO A 82 -11.86 -4.99 -4.17
N PRO A 83 -11.47 -5.92 -3.28
CA PRO A 83 -11.26 -5.60 -1.88
C PRO A 83 -10.16 -4.54 -1.71
N ARG A 84 -10.40 -3.58 -0.83
CA ARG A 84 -9.47 -2.49 -0.52
C ARG A 84 -8.75 -2.79 0.78
N VAL A 85 -7.43 -2.65 0.82
CA VAL A 85 -6.64 -2.98 2.00
C VAL A 85 -5.74 -1.82 2.43
N ALA A 86 -5.77 -1.52 3.72
CA ALA A 86 -4.83 -0.63 4.38
C ALA A 86 -4.03 -1.39 5.45
N PHE A 87 -2.77 -1.00 5.63
CA PHE A 87 -1.88 -1.60 6.62
C PHE A 87 -1.52 -0.60 7.71
N ALA A 88 -1.90 -0.91 8.94
CA ALA A 88 -1.53 -0.16 10.14
C ALA A 88 -0.33 -0.83 10.83
N VAL A 89 0.87 -0.61 10.31
CA VAL A 89 2.12 -1.14 10.85
C VAL A 89 2.87 0.00 11.53
N GLY A 90 2.73 0.09 12.84
CA GLY A 90 3.23 1.19 13.65
C GLY A 90 4.74 1.11 13.95
N ARG A 91 5.28 2.22 14.52
CA ARG A 91 6.70 2.33 14.90
C ARG A 91 7.14 1.29 15.94
N LYS A 92 6.23 0.83 16.79
CA LYS A 92 6.48 -0.20 17.80
C LYS A 92 6.97 -1.53 17.23
N LEU A 93 6.67 -1.83 15.95
CA LEU A 93 7.15 -3.02 15.27
C LEU A 93 8.66 -2.98 14.99
N GLY A 94 9.23 -1.79 14.89
CA GLY A 94 10.66 -1.57 14.64
C GLY A 94 10.92 -0.54 13.54
N GLY A 95 12.15 -0.54 13.02
CA GLY A 95 12.60 0.36 11.96
C GLY A 95 11.83 0.17 10.64
N ALA A 96 12.07 1.07 9.70
CA ALA A 96 11.41 1.07 8.39
C ALA A 96 11.54 -0.26 7.63
N ALA A 97 12.73 -0.86 7.65
CA ALA A 97 12.99 -2.14 7.00
C ALA A 97 12.13 -3.28 7.56
N ALA A 98 12.02 -3.37 8.90
CA ALA A 98 11.18 -4.38 9.55
C ALA A 98 9.70 -4.19 9.20
N ARG A 99 9.20 -2.96 9.23
CA ARG A 99 7.82 -2.63 8.86
C ARG A 99 7.53 -2.97 7.39
N ASN A 100 8.44 -2.65 6.48
CA ASN A 100 8.29 -2.97 5.07
C ASN A 100 8.31 -4.49 4.81
N ARG A 101 9.15 -5.23 5.53
CA ARG A 101 9.19 -6.71 5.44
C ARG A 101 7.84 -7.32 5.82
N VAL A 102 7.25 -6.89 6.94
CA VAL A 102 5.92 -7.38 7.35
C VAL A 102 4.84 -6.99 6.35
N ARG A 103 4.83 -5.76 5.85
CA ARG A 103 3.89 -5.34 4.80
C ARG A 103 4.01 -6.17 3.53
N ARG A 104 5.23 -6.48 3.09
CA ARG A 104 5.48 -7.31 1.90
C ARG A 104 4.95 -8.72 2.10
N ARG A 105 5.19 -9.33 3.26
CA ARG A 105 4.67 -10.67 3.60
C ARG A 105 3.14 -10.69 3.62
N LEU A 106 2.52 -9.72 4.28
CA LEU A 106 1.06 -9.63 4.32
C LEU A 106 0.44 -9.40 2.93
N ARG A 107 1.07 -8.57 2.09
CA ARG A 107 0.61 -8.39 0.70
C ARG A 107 0.73 -9.67 -0.12
N ALA A 108 1.80 -10.43 0.04
CA ALA A 108 1.98 -11.70 -0.65
C ALA A 108 0.88 -12.69 -0.26
N LEU A 109 0.58 -12.80 1.03
CA LEU A 109 -0.50 -13.66 1.53
C LEU A 109 -1.88 -13.25 1.01
N LEU A 110 -2.18 -11.95 0.97
CA LEU A 110 -3.47 -11.46 0.50
C LEU A 110 -3.69 -11.64 -1.01
N ARG A 111 -2.61 -11.73 -1.79
CA ARG A 111 -2.70 -12.02 -3.23
C ARG A 111 -3.03 -13.49 -3.52
N ASP A 112 -2.82 -14.34 -2.55
CA ASP A 112 -3.20 -15.76 -2.67
C ASP A 112 -4.74 -15.87 -2.76
N PRO A 113 -5.27 -16.43 -3.84
CA PRO A 113 -6.71 -16.59 -4.03
C PRO A 113 -7.34 -17.52 -2.99
N SER A 114 -6.56 -18.38 -2.34
CA SER A 114 -7.04 -19.27 -1.27
C SER A 114 -7.38 -18.56 0.03
N VAL A 115 -6.93 -17.30 0.21
CA VAL A 115 -7.28 -16.49 1.38
C VAL A 115 -8.69 -15.92 1.20
N PRO A 116 -9.64 -16.21 2.09
CA PRO A 116 -11.02 -15.74 1.94
C PRO A 116 -11.12 -14.23 2.23
N LEU A 117 -11.25 -13.43 1.18
CA LEU A 117 -11.53 -12.01 1.30
C LEU A 117 -12.95 -11.72 0.81
N ALA A 118 -13.81 -11.29 1.72
CA ALA A 118 -15.12 -10.77 1.36
C ALA A 118 -14.99 -9.39 0.67
N PRO A 119 -15.96 -8.98 -0.15
CA PRO A 119 -15.96 -7.62 -0.72
C PRO A 119 -15.93 -6.54 0.35
N GLY A 120 -15.21 -5.45 0.10
CA GLY A 120 -15.16 -4.32 1.00
C GLY A 120 -13.75 -3.84 1.35
N ALA A 121 -13.65 -3.11 2.47
CA ALA A 121 -12.41 -2.52 2.92
C ALA A 121 -11.87 -3.21 4.18
N TYR A 122 -10.55 -3.35 4.25
CA TYR A 122 -9.85 -3.98 5.35
C TYR A 122 -8.77 -3.05 5.93
N LEU A 123 -8.66 -3.03 7.25
CA LEU A 123 -7.53 -2.42 7.95
C LEU A 123 -6.80 -3.52 8.72
N ILE A 124 -5.60 -3.84 8.28
CA ILE A 124 -4.76 -4.88 8.88
C ILE A 124 -3.71 -4.23 9.75
N ALA A 125 -3.84 -4.40 11.05
CA ALA A 125 -2.86 -3.95 12.04
C ALA A 125 -1.95 -5.10 12.44
N ALA A 126 -0.64 -4.82 12.52
CA ALA A 126 0.36 -5.77 12.96
C ALA A 126 1.04 -5.30 14.24
N ALA A 127 1.01 -6.14 15.27
CA ALA A 127 1.72 -5.93 16.53
C ALA A 127 3.22 -6.26 16.39
N PRO A 128 4.07 -5.83 17.33
CA PRO A 128 5.52 -6.08 17.31
C PRO A 128 5.92 -7.54 17.12
N ALA A 129 5.14 -8.46 17.66
CA ALA A 129 5.39 -9.90 17.52
C ALA A 129 5.34 -10.40 16.05
N ALA A 130 4.64 -9.71 15.15
CA ALA A 130 4.61 -10.02 13.73
C ALA A 130 5.99 -9.97 13.05
N ARG A 131 6.94 -9.25 13.64
CA ARG A 131 8.32 -9.19 13.15
C ARG A 131 9.03 -10.53 13.22
N LYS A 132 8.77 -11.29 14.30
CA LYS A 132 9.40 -12.59 14.58
C LYS A 132 8.61 -13.74 13.97
N ALA A 133 7.34 -13.54 13.67
CA ALA A 133 6.48 -14.57 13.11
C ALA A 133 6.99 -15.06 11.75
N THR A 134 6.92 -16.35 11.53
CA THR A 134 7.20 -16.99 10.25
C THR A 134 6.10 -16.68 9.23
N PHE A 135 6.35 -16.96 7.96
CA PHE A 135 5.34 -16.75 6.92
C PHE A 135 4.09 -17.63 7.13
N ARG A 136 4.29 -18.87 7.58
CA ARG A 136 3.18 -19.82 7.89
C ARG A 136 2.33 -19.35 9.08
N GLU A 137 2.96 -18.87 10.12
CA GLU A 137 2.25 -18.32 11.28
C GLU A 137 1.43 -17.09 10.89
N LEU A 138 2.01 -16.18 10.08
CA LEU A 138 1.29 -15.02 9.57
C LEU A 138 0.12 -15.41 8.67
N ASP A 139 0.24 -16.46 7.85
CA ASP A 139 -0.84 -16.96 7.01
C ASP A 139 -1.98 -17.53 7.89
N HIS A 140 -1.65 -18.39 8.83
CA HIS A 140 -2.61 -18.96 9.76
C HIS A 140 -3.36 -17.88 10.55
N ASP A 141 -2.62 -16.92 11.11
CA ASP A 141 -3.19 -15.84 11.88
C ASP A 141 -4.02 -14.88 11.02
N LEU A 142 -3.59 -14.62 9.79
CA LEU A 142 -4.32 -13.80 8.84
C LEU A 142 -5.69 -14.41 8.52
N ARG A 143 -5.74 -15.69 8.16
CA ARG A 143 -6.99 -16.43 7.87
C ARG A 143 -7.93 -16.44 9.07
N LYS A 144 -7.40 -16.69 10.24
CA LYS A 144 -8.18 -16.76 11.48
C LYS A 144 -8.70 -15.37 11.90
N ALA A 145 -7.89 -14.32 11.74
CA ALA A 145 -8.32 -12.94 12.02
C ALA A 145 -9.36 -12.45 11.00
N LEU A 146 -9.21 -12.81 9.72
CA LEU A 146 -10.19 -12.52 8.67
C LEU A 146 -11.54 -13.17 8.97
N ALA A 147 -11.55 -14.46 9.26
CA ALA A 147 -12.77 -15.18 9.62
C ALA A 147 -13.50 -14.53 10.80
N ARG A 148 -12.76 -14.10 11.83
CA ARG A 148 -13.34 -13.43 12.98
C ARG A 148 -13.84 -11.99 12.68
N ALA A 149 -13.17 -11.28 11.75
CA ALA A 149 -13.59 -9.94 11.34
C ALA A 149 -14.87 -9.98 10.50
N THR A 150 -15.05 -11.02 9.69
CA THR A 150 -16.22 -11.20 8.82
C THR A 150 -17.38 -11.93 9.51
N ALA A 151 -17.10 -12.83 10.44
CA ALA A 151 -18.12 -13.63 11.15
C ALA A 151 -19.09 -12.80 12.03
N GLY A 152 -18.73 -11.58 12.38
CA GLY A 152 -19.60 -10.68 13.15
C GLY A 152 -20.89 -10.24 12.45
N ARG A 153 -21.11 -10.64 11.21
CA ARG A 153 -22.26 -10.24 10.40
C ARG A 153 -23.32 -11.32 10.20
N ALA A 154 -23.04 -12.55 10.59
CA ALA A 154 -23.99 -13.65 10.47
C ALA A 154 -25.07 -13.65 11.58
N ARG A 155 -25.07 -12.64 12.47
CA ARG A 155 -26.05 -12.51 13.56
C ARG A 155 -26.71 -11.14 13.56
N ALA A 156 -27.12 -10.70 12.40
CA ALA A 156 -28.06 -9.57 12.34
C ALA A 156 -29.22 -9.91 11.41
#